data_145864c30a14577ae1dd79ba3f1efce9
#
_entry.id   145864c30a14577ae1dd79ba3f1efce9
#
_cell.length_a   1.000
_cell.length_b   1.000
_cell.length_c   1.000
_cell.angle_alpha   90.00
_cell.angle_beta   90.00
_cell.angle_gamma   90.00
#
_symmetry.space_group_name_H-M   'P 1'
#
loop_
_entity.id
_entity.type
_entity.pdbx_description
1 polymer ?
#
loop_
_entity_poly.entity_id
_entity_poly.type
_entity_poly.pdbx_seq_one_letter_code
_entity_poly.pdbx_strand_id
1 'polypeptide(L)'
;MSKTRHDVFICPPLPHPVTTLTHELPDRHEIPRHLHPEHQLIYASRGVMSVWTGNGTWIVPPQRAVWIPAKTPHAITMYGAVSMRTLYVKPRLVRLSPNCRVVNVSPLLRELILHIVRLGMLEADNPAHGRLEDLLVDLLAAAETAPLELPLPADPRAAAFAERLLAEAGRSRFRK
;
A
#
# COMPACT_ATOMS: atom_id res chain seq x y z
N MET A 1 -31.59 -10.56 -14.80
CA MET A 1 -30.98 -9.81 -13.68
C MET A 1 -29.60 -10.41 -13.44
N SER A 2 -28.59 -9.87 -14.08
CA SER A 2 -27.21 -10.39 -14.01
C SER A 2 -26.53 -9.83 -12.77
N LYS A 3 -26.23 -10.68 -11.81
CA LYS A 3 -25.28 -10.37 -10.74
C LYS A 3 -23.89 -10.32 -11.37
N THR A 4 -23.36 -9.14 -11.60
CA THR A 4 -21.95 -8.93 -11.91
C THR A 4 -21.13 -9.47 -10.73
N ARG A 5 -20.61 -10.71 -10.88
CA ARG A 5 -19.47 -11.16 -10.09
C ARG A 5 -18.35 -10.17 -10.37
N HIS A 6 -17.96 -9.40 -9.35
CA HIS A 6 -16.72 -8.64 -9.44
C HIS A 6 -15.58 -9.67 -9.41
N ASP A 7 -15.15 -10.08 -10.57
CA ASP A 7 -14.04 -11.00 -10.71
C ASP A 7 -12.79 -10.35 -10.10
N VAL A 8 -12.18 -11.06 -9.15
CA VAL A 8 -10.91 -10.63 -8.54
C VAL A 8 -9.80 -11.01 -9.49
N PHE A 9 -9.08 -10.04 -10.01
CA PHE A 9 -7.91 -10.31 -10.83
C PHE A 9 -6.78 -10.90 -9.97
N ILE A 10 -6.24 -12.05 -10.39
CA ILE A 10 -5.13 -12.73 -9.70
C ILE A 10 -3.84 -12.40 -10.44
N CYS A 11 -2.94 -11.67 -9.79
CA CYS A 11 -1.63 -11.37 -10.35
C CYS A 11 -0.73 -12.61 -10.31
N PRO A 12 0.12 -12.83 -11.33
CA PRO A 12 1.10 -13.91 -11.30
C PRO A 12 2.16 -13.65 -10.22
N PRO A 13 2.82 -14.71 -9.72
CA PRO A 13 3.89 -14.57 -8.73
C PRO A 13 5.11 -13.87 -9.33
N LEU A 14 5.74 -13.01 -8.52
CA LEU A 14 6.94 -12.28 -8.89
C LEU A 14 8.21 -13.12 -8.64
N PRO A 15 9.28 -12.99 -9.43
CA PRO A 15 10.45 -13.88 -9.34
C PRO A 15 11.36 -13.59 -8.13
N HIS A 16 11.53 -12.33 -7.74
CA HIS A 16 12.50 -11.90 -6.74
C HIS A 16 11.96 -11.88 -5.31
N PRO A 17 12.82 -11.95 -4.28
CA PRO A 17 12.46 -11.81 -2.87
C PRO A 17 11.65 -10.55 -2.58
N VAL A 18 12.13 -9.41 -3.09
CA VAL A 18 11.41 -8.13 -3.09
C VAL A 18 11.41 -7.59 -4.51
N THR A 19 10.22 -7.20 -5.00
CA THR A 19 10.05 -6.52 -6.29
C THR A 19 9.34 -5.21 -6.07
N THR A 20 9.67 -4.17 -6.84
CA THR A 20 9.06 -2.85 -6.68
C THR A 20 8.22 -2.44 -7.87
N LEU A 21 7.29 -1.54 -7.62
CA LEU A 21 6.50 -0.90 -8.65
C LEU A 21 6.33 0.58 -8.31
N THR A 22 6.50 1.42 -9.32
CA THR A 22 6.40 2.88 -9.19
C THR A 22 5.34 3.40 -10.14
N HIS A 23 4.40 4.19 -9.62
CA HIS A 23 3.38 4.82 -10.43
C HIS A 23 3.18 6.28 -10.01
N GLU A 24 3.05 7.14 -11.01
CA GLU A 24 2.49 8.49 -10.88
C GLU A 24 1.06 8.43 -11.39
N LEU A 25 0.11 8.53 -10.48
CA LEU A 25 -1.31 8.29 -10.75
C LEU A 25 -2.11 9.59 -10.59
N PRO A 26 -3.05 9.87 -11.53
CA PRO A 26 -3.89 11.06 -11.44
C PRO A 26 -4.93 10.94 -10.32
N ASP A 27 -5.57 12.08 -10.01
CA ASP A 27 -6.72 12.11 -9.11
C ASP A 27 -7.84 11.17 -9.60
N ARG A 28 -8.47 10.47 -8.66
CA ARG A 28 -9.56 9.51 -8.91
C ARG A 28 -9.20 8.30 -9.77
N HIS A 29 -7.92 8.03 -9.97
CA HIS A 29 -7.51 6.77 -10.56
C HIS A 29 -7.86 5.62 -9.63
N GLU A 30 -8.40 4.55 -10.20
CA GLU A 30 -8.76 3.34 -9.46
C GLU A 30 -7.94 2.16 -9.95
N ILE A 31 -7.36 1.42 -9.02
CA ILE A 31 -6.81 0.10 -9.26
C ILE A 31 -7.90 -0.89 -8.85
N PRO A 32 -8.48 -1.63 -9.80
CA PRO A 32 -9.63 -2.50 -9.53
C PRO A 32 -9.25 -3.64 -8.58
N ARG A 33 -10.25 -4.31 -8.04
CA ARG A 33 -10.08 -5.40 -7.09
C ARG A 33 -9.22 -6.53 -7.66
N HIS A 34 -8.11 -6.80 -6.97
CA HIS A 34 -7.13 -7.84 -7.35
C HIS A 34 -6.52 -8.48 -6.10
N LEU A 35 -5.75 -9.52 -6.30
CA LEU A 35 -4.90 -10.15 -5.28
C LEU A 35 -3.61 -10.68 -5.93
N HIS A 36 -2.60 -10.87 -5.13
CA HIS A 36 -1.30 -11.46 -5.52
C HIS A 36 -0.75 -12.36 -4.42
N PRO A 37 0.16 -13.29 -4.74
CA PRO A 37 0.73 -14.25 -3.78
C PRO A 37 1.77 -13.63 -2.84
N GLU A 38 2.24 -12.41 -3.10
CA GLU A 38 3.17 -11.66 -2.24
C GLU A 38 2.42 -10.85 -1.20
N HIS A 39 3.10 -10.51 -0.10
CA HIS A 39 2.74 -9.36 0.72
C HIS A 39 3.00 -8.08 -0.05
N GLN A 40 2.26 -7.03 0.25
CA GLN A 40 2.45 -5.73 -0.37
C GLN A 40 2.58 -4.63 0.68
N LEU A 41 3.62 -3.81 0.55
CA LEU A 41 3.74 -2.54 1.25
C LEU A 41 3.47 -1.42 0.26
N ILE A 42 2.38 -0.69 0.45
CA ILE A 42 2.02 0.46 -0.39
C ILE A 42 2.34 1.74 0.38
N TYR A 43 3.23 2.54 -0.19
CA TYR A 43 3.65 3.84 0.33
C TYR A 43 3.31 4.94 -0.69
N ALA A 44 2.80 6.08 -0.21
CA ALA A 44 2.64 7.29 -1.02
C ALA A 44 3.63 8.36 -0.56
N SER A 45 4.52 8.77 -1.44
CA SER A 45 5.41 9.91 -1.16
C SER A 45 4.69 11.26 -1.34
N ARG A 46 3.57 11.27 -2.08
CA ARG A 46 2.68 12.41 -2.31
C ARG A 46 1.26 11.92 -2.58
N GLY A 47 0.26 12.73 -2.21
CA GLY A 47 -1.16 12.41 -2.37
C GLY A 47 -1.68 11.48 -1.28
N VAL A 48 -2.94 11.14 -1.35
CA VAL A 48 -3.62 10.24 -0.41
C VAL A 48 -4.22 9.09 -1.19
N MET A 49 -4.18 7.88 -0.63
CA MET A 49 -4.85 6.71 -1.19
C MET A 49 -5.85 6.17 -0.17
N SER A 50 -6.93 5.58 -0.64
CA SER A 50 -7.71 4.62 0.14
C SER A 50 -7.47 3.22 -0.41
N VAL A 51 -7.27 2.27 0.50
CA VAL A 51 -7.14 0.86 0.18
C VAL A 51 -8.32 0.14 0.78
N TRP A 52 -9.18 -0.40 -0.07
CA TRP A 52 -10.31 -1.22 0.35
C TRP A 52 -9.88 -2.69 0.42
N THR A 53 -10.30 -3.37 1.49
CA THR A 53 -10.22 -4.82 1.64
C THR A 53 -11.58 -5.37 2.07
N GLY A 54 -11.76 -6.67 2.09
CA GLY A 54 -13.01 -7.27 2.59
C GLY A 54 -13.33 -6.91 4.05
N ASN A 55 -12.34 -6.46 4.82
CA ASN A 55 -12.47 -6.17 6.26
C ASN A 55 -12.54 -4.68 6.60
N GLY A 56 -12.36 -3.78 5.63
CA GLY A 56 -12.41 -2.33 5.88
C GLY A 56 -11.73 -1.50 4.81
N THR A 57 -11.72 -0.19 5.03
CA THR A 57 -11.03 0.78 4.19
C THR A 57 -9.93 1.47 4.99
N TRP A 58 -8.74 1.51 4.42
CA TRP A 58 -7.53 2.03 5.02
C TRP A 58 -7.13 3.31 4.30
N ILE A 59 -7.00 4.42 5.03
CA ILE A 59 -6.53 5.68 4.47
C ILE A 59 -5.02 5.77 4.62
N VAL A 60 -4.35 6.06 3.51
CA VAL A 60 -2.88 6.11 3.42
C VAL A 60 -2.44 7.50 2.99
N PRO A 61 -2.25 8.43 3.93
CA PRO A 61 -1.68 9.75 3.65
C PRO A 61 -0.14 9.65 3.50
N PRO A 62 0.53 10.71 3.05
CA PRO A 62 2.00 10.77 3.06
C PRO A 62 2.58 10.43 4.44
N GLN A 63 3.77 9.83 4.48
CA GLN A 63 4.45 9.32 5.69
C GLN A 63 3.77 8.12 6.35
N ARG A 64 2.81 7.51 5.68
CA ARG A 64 2.18 6.25 6.08
C ARG A 64 2.31 5.24 4.95
N ALA A 65 2.33 3.97 5.32
CA ALA A 65 2.24 2.87 4.38
C ALA A 65 1.18 1.89 4.85
N VAL A 66 0.52 1.20 3.94
CA VAL A 66 -0.35 0.09 4.27
C VAL A 66 0.36 -1.22 3.97
N TRP A 67 0.36 -2.11 4.96
CA TRP A 67 0.76 -3.50 4.80
C TRP A 67 -0.46 -4.34 4.45
N ILE A 68 -0.39 -5.03 3.32
CA ILE A 68 -1.42 -5.94 2.83
C ILE A 68 -0.82 -7.35 2.82
N PRO A 69 -1.36 -8.28 3.61
CA PRO A 69 -0.93 -9.67 3.58
C PRO A 69 -1.15 -10.32 2.22
N ALA A 70 -0.30 -11.29 1.88
CA ALA A 70 -0.43 -12.10 0.66
C ALA A 70 -1.83 -12.66 0.51
N LYS A 71 -2.31 -12.74 -0.73
CA LYS A 71 -3.63 -13.29 -1.12
C LYS A 71 -4.83 -12.53 -0.54
N THR A 72 -4.64 -11.31 -0.03
CA THR A 72 -5.74 -10.44 0.43
C THR A 72 -6.33 -9.69 -0.75
N PRO A 73 -7.61 -9.89 -1.11
CA PRO A 73 -8.26 -9.12 -2.16
C PRO A 73 -8.39 -7.65 -1.75
N HIS A 74 -7.93 -6.74 -2.61
CA HIS A 74 -7.97 -5.30 -2.34
C HIS A 74 -8.15 -4.48 -3.60
N ALA A 75 -8.60 -3.24 -3.42
CA ALA A 75 -8.73 -2.21 -4.46
C ALA A 75 -8.17 -0.91 -3.91
N ILE A 76 -7.69 -0.02 -4.79
CA ILE A 76 -7.05 1.22 -4.37
C ILE A 76 -7.67 2.37 -5.15
N THR A 77 -8.02 3.46 -4.44
CA THR A 77 -8.51 4.71 -5.05
C THR A 77 -7.57 5.84 -4.67
N MET A 78 -7.22 6.67 -5.65
CA MET A 78 -6.33 7.81 -5.49
C MET A 78 -7.11 9.11 -5.23
N TYR A 79 -6.62 9.93 -4.32
CA TYR A 79 -7.14 11.26 -4.03
C TYR A 79 -6.03 12.31 -4.21
N GLY A 80 -6.23 13.18 -5.19
CA GLY A 80 -5.18 14.05 -5.73
C GLY A 80 -4.19 13.26 -6.60
N ALA A 81 -3.15 13.95 -7.07
CA ALA A 81 -2.05 13.29 -7.78
C ALA A 81 -1.20 12.50 -6.79
N VAL A 82 -1.11 11.20 -6.98
CA VAL A 82 -0.43 10.26 -6.07
C VAL A 82 0.87 9.76 -6.68
N SER A 83 1.96 9.87 -5.90
CA SER A 83 3.23 9.21 -6.20
C SER A 83 3.32 7.91 -5.39
N MET A 84 2.86 6.82 -5.97
CA MET A 84 2.83 5.50 -5.34
C MET A 84 4.16 4.79 -5.48
N ARG A 85 4.62 4.20 -4.40
CA ARG A 85 5.82 3.35 -4.30
C ARG A 85 5.42 2.06 -3.62
N THR A 86 5.54 0.96 -4.32
CA THR A 86 5.09 -0.34 -3.83
C THR A 86 6.25 -1.31 -3.75
N LEU A 87 6.29 -2.09 -2.66
CA LEU A 87 7.16 -3.24 -2.51
C LEU A 87 6.29 -4.49 -2.39
N TYR A 88 6.55 -5.46 -3.24
CA TYR A 88 6.01 -6.82 -3.14
C TYR A 88 7.06 -7.69 -2.46
N VAL A 89 6.69 -8.32 -1.36
CA VAL A 89 7.60 -9.07 -0.48
C VAL A 89 7.15 -10.52 -0.39
N LYS A 90 8.04 -11.46 -0.68
CA LYS A 90 7.71 -12.89 -0.57
C LYS A 90 7.31 -13.26 0.86
N PRO A 91 6.25 -14.07 1.04
CA PRO A 91 5.75 -14.43 2.39
C PRO A 91 6.77 -15.17 3.26
N ARG A 92 7.76 -15.83 2.66
CA ARG A 92 8.83 -16.52 3.39
C ARG A 92 9.76 -15.57 4.16
N LEU A 93 9.86 -14.30 3.74
CA LEU A 93 10.81 -13.33 4.29
C LEU A 93 10.28 -12.65 5.54
N VAL A 94 8.97 -12.47 5.62
CA VAL A 94 8.36 -11.63 6.65
C VAL A 94 7.19 -12.36 7.28
N ARG A 95 7.25 -12.52 8.60
CA ARG A 95 6.12 -12.99 9.43
C ARG A 95 5.55 -11.82 10.22
N LEU A 96 4.90 -10.88 9.54
CA LEU A 96 4.15 -9.80 10.18
C LEU A 96 2.69 -10.21 10.43
N SER A 97 1.91 -9.26 10.94
CA SER A 97 0.47 -9.46 11.16
C SER A 97 -0.23 -10.07 9.95
N PRO A 98 -1.11 -11.06 10.15
CA PRO A 98 -1.96 -11.62 9.09
C PRO A 98 -3.05 -10.64 8.62
N ASN A 99 -3.20 -9.51 9.31
CA ASN A 99 -4.20 -8.49 9.01
C ASN A 99 -3.58 -7.29 8.30
N CYS A 100 -4.36 -6.64 7.44
CA CYS A 100 -4.02 -5.33 6.90
C CYS A 100 -3.83 -4.33 8.04
N ARG A 101 -2.84 -3.45 7.90
CA ARG A 101 -2.59 -2.37 8.86
C ARG A 101 -1.89 -1.19 8.21
N VAL A 102 -2.19 0.00 8.68
CA VAL A 102 -1.40 1.18 8.32
C VAL A 102 -0.26 1.33 9.33
N VAL A 103 0.93 1.56 8.85
CA VAL A 103 2.14 1.72 9.65
C VAL A 103 2.74 3.11 9.49
N ASN A 104 3.35 3.60 10.56
CA ASN A 104 4.14 4.81 10.53
C ASN A 104 5.44 4.55 9.77
N VAL A 105 5.74 5.41 8.80
CA VAL A 105 6.97 5.31 8.02
C VAL A 105 8.01 6.26 8.62
N SER A 106 8.97 5.70 9.36
CA SER A 106 10.09 6.47 9.91
C SER A 106 10.96 7.03 8.78
N PRO A 107 11.77 8.09 9.03
CA PRO A 107 12.69 8.61 8.03
C PRO A 107 13.61 7.54 7.43
N LEU A 108 14.14 6.63 8.26
CA LEU A 108 14.99 5.53 7.80
C LEU A 108 14.24 4.56 6.91
N LEU A 109 13.03 4.13 7.32
CA LEU A 109 12.19 3.24 6.51
C LEU A 109 11.82 3.90 5.18
N ARG A 110 11.52 5.20 5.18
CA ARG A 110 11.24 5.95 3.96
C ARG A 110 12.41 5.91 2.98
N GLU A 111 13.62 6.26 3.44
CA GLU A 111 14.81 6.27 2.56
C GLU A 111 15.16 4.86 2.07
N LEU A 112 14.97 3.84 2.92
CA LEU A 112 15.14 2.45 2.52
C LEU A 112 14.13 2.04 1.43
N ILE A 113 12.84 2.34 1.59
CA ILE A 113 11.81 2.09 0.57
C ILE A 113 12.22 2.76 -0.75
N LEU A 114 12.58 4.05 -0.71
CA LEU A 114 12.96 4.81 -1.90
C LEU A 114 14.24 4.26 -2.55
N HIS A 115 15.20 3.77 -1.74
CA HIS A 115 16.41 3.14 -2.24
C HIS A 115 16.11 1.82 -2.95
N ILE A 116 15.33 0.94 -2.35
CA ILE A 116 14.91 -0.34 -2.95
C ILE A 116 14.10 -0.09 -4.24
N VAL A 117 13.24 0.92 -4.24
CA VAL A 117 12.48 1.33 -5.45
C VAL A 117 13.42 1.75 -6.59
N ARG A 118 14.52 2.45 -6.30
CA ARG A 118 15.52 2.79 -7.33
C ARG A 118 16.27 1.58 -7.88
N LEU A 119 16.45 0.53 -7.06
CA LEU A 119 17.04 -0.74 -7.51
C LEU A 119 16.07 -1.55 -8.38
N GLY A 120 14.77 -1.35 -8.22
CA GLY A 120 13.72 -2.09 -8.93
C GLY A 120 13.36 -3.44 -8.30
N MET A 121 14.35 -4.12 -7.72
CA MET A 121 14.18 -5.43 -7.04
C MET A 121 15.34 -5.71 -6.10
N LEU A 122 15.16 -6.66 -5.20
CA LEU A 122 16.24 -7.28 -4.43
C LEU A 122 16.42 -8.72 -4.93
N GLU A 123 17.65 -9.04 -5.35
CA GLU A 123 18.02 -10.35 -5.88
C GLU A 123 18.52 -11.26 -4.75
N ALA A 124 18.11 -12.52 -4.77
CA ALA A 124 18.45 -13.49 -3.71
C ALA A 124 19.96 -13.76 -3.59
N ASP A 125 20.67 -13.72 -4.71
CA ASP A 125 22.09 -14.06 -4.78
C ASP A 125 23.04 -12.88 -4.52
N ASN A 126 22.48 -11.70 -4.24
CA ASN A 126 23.26 -10.50 -3.95
C ASN A 126 23.35 -10.24 -2.42
N PRO A 127 24.52 -10.40 -1.80
CA PRO A 127 24.66 -10.19 -0.35
C PRO A 127 24.33 -8.76 0.12
N ALA A 128 24.50 -7.74 -0.73
CA ALA A 128 24.10 -6.40 -0.39
C ALA A 128 22.57 -6.25 -0.36
N HIS A 129 21.86 -6.89 -1.29
CA HIS A 129 20.41 -6.93 -1.31
C HIS A 129 19.86 -7.69 -0.10
N GLY A 130 20.48 -8.79 0.33
CA GLY A 130 20.09 -9.51 1.54
C GLY A 130 20.13 -8.63 2.79
N ARG A 131 21.16 -7.79 2.95
CA ARG A 131 21.22 -6.84 4.08
C ARG A 131 20.12 -5.77 4.04
N LEU A 132 19.72 -5.32 2.84
CA LEU A 132 18.59 -4.37 2.69
C LEU A 132 17.27 -5.06 3.01
N GLU A 133 17.13 -6.33 2.64
CA GLU A 133 15.97 -7.17 2.96
C GLU A 133 15.83 -7.36 4.48
N ASP A 134 16.89 -7.76 5.17
CA ASP A 134 16.91 -7.93 6.62
C ASP A 134 16.53 -6.62 7.33
N LEU A 135 17.14 -5.50 6.92
CA LEU A 135 16.82 -4.18 7.48
C LEU A 135 15.36 -3.78 7.22
N LEU A 136 14.83 -4.07 6.02
CA LEU A 136 13.43 -3.80 5.69
C LEU A 136 12.49 -4.57 6.61
N VAL A 137 12.78 -5.86 6.84
CA VAL A 137 11.99 -6.74 7.72
C VAL A 137 12.00 -6.22 9.15
N ASP A 138 13.17 -5.87 9.68
CA ASP A 138 13.34 -5.33 11.03
C ASP A 138 12.57 -4.02 11.23
N LEU A 139 12.69 -3.08 10.28
CA LEU A 139 11.99 -1.80 10.34
C LEU A 139 10.47 -1.96 10.22
N LEU A 140 9.98 -2.89 9.40
CA LEU A 140 8.56 -3.19 9.29
C LEU A 140 8.02 -3.87 10.56
N ALA A 141 8.81 -4.74 11.19
CA ALA A 141 8.43 -5.39 12.45
C ALA A 141 8.34 -4.38 13.61
N ALA A 142 9.26 -3.40 13.64
CA ALA A 142 9.31 -2.35 14.65
C ALA A 142 8.32 -1.19 14.38
N ALA A 143 7.74 -1.11 13.18
CA ALA A 143 6.88 0.02 12.81
C ALA A 143 5.59 0.06 13.62
N GLU A 144 5.30 1.20 14.23
CA GLU A 144 4.06 1.43 14.95
C GLU A 144 2.86 1.42 14.01
N THR A 145 1.78 0.80 14.46
CA THR A 145 0.51 0.80 13.73
C THR A 145 -0.23 2.11 13.96
N ALA A 146 -0.67 2.75 12.89
CA ALA A 146 -1.53 3.92 12.93
C ALA A 146 -3.01 3.47 12.82
N PRO A 147 -3.92 3.93 13.69
CA PRO A 147 -5.34 3.59 13.65
C PRO A 147 -6.05 4.38 12.53
N LEU A 148 -5.73 4.09 11.28
CA LEU A 148 -6.28 4.74 10.09
C LEU A 148 -7.24 3.82 9.31
N GLU A 149 -7.86 2.89 10.00
CA GLU A 149 -9.00 2.16 9.49
C GLU A 149 -10.25 3.03 9.63
N LEU A 150 -10.89 3.33 8.50
CA LEU A 150 -12.17 4.02 8.49
C LEU A 150 -13.27 3.00 8.20
N PRO A 151 -14.21 2.80 9.13
CA PRO A 151 -15.45 2.14 8.79
C PRO A 151 -16.14 2.98 7.72
N LEU A 152 -16.45 2.37 6.56
CA LEU A 152 -17.24 3.06 5.54
C LEU A 152 -18.62 3.36 6.13
N PRO A 153 -19.08 4.64 6.07
CA PRO A 153 -20.41 4.97 6.50
C PRO A 153 -21.45 4.18 5.69
N ALA A 154 -22.39 3.54 6.35
CA ALA A 154 -23.49 2.85 5.69
C ALA A 154 -24.47 3.84 5.02
N ASP A 155 -24.52 5.08 5.51
CA ASP A 155 -25.34 6.15 4.95
C ASP A 155 -24.67 6.74 3.68
N PRO A 156 -25.37 6.75 2.52
CA PRO A 156 -24.80 7.28 1.26
C PRO A 156 -24.37 8.75 1.32
N ARG A 157 -25.03 9.58 2.14
CA ARG A 157 -24.68 10.98 2.31
C ARG A 157 -23.39 11.15 3.09
N ALA A 158 -23.22 10.35 4.15
CA ALA A 158 -21.99 10.31 4.93
C ALA A 158 -20.82 9.75 4.10
N ALA A 159 -21.05 8.75 3.27
CA ALA A 159 -20.05 8.23 2.34
C ALA A 159 -19.60 9.30 1.33
N ALA A 160 -20.54 10.01 0.70
CA ALA A 160 -20.22 11.10 -0.23
C ALA A 160 -19.47 12.26 0.46
N PHE A 161 -19.79 12.55 1.72
CA PHE A 161 -19.07 13.56 2.50
C PHE A 161 -17.63 13.12 2.80
N ALA A 162 -17.44 11.86 3.23
CA ALA A 162 -16.12 11.29 3.47
C ALA A 162 -15.24 11.31 2.21
N GLU A 163 -15.78 10.97 1.04
CA GLU A 163 -15.08 11.06 -0.24
C GLU A 163 -14.65 12.50 -0.58
N ARG A 164 -15.50 13.50 -0.30
CA ARG A 164 -15.14 14.91 -0.51
C ARG A 164 -13.99 15.33 0.39
N LEU A 165 -14.01 14.95 1.67
CA LEU A 165 -12.92 15.26 2.60
C LEU A 165 -11.60 14.63 2.16
N LEU A 166 -11.63 13.37 1.69
CA LEU A 166 -10.44 12.70 1.18
C LEU A 166 -9.89 13.39 -0.08
N ALA A 167 -10.77 13.82 -0.99
CA ALA A 167 -10.37 14.55 -2.18
C ALA A 167 -9.74 15.91 -1.84
N GLU A 168 -10.24 16.61 -0.83
CA GLU A 168 -9.65 17.86 -0.34
C GLU A 168 -8.29 17.62 0.31
N ALA A 169 -8.17 16.60 1.16
CA ALA A 169 -6.91 16.22 1.78
C ALA A 169 -5.83 15.86 0.74
N GLY A 170 -6.20 15.17 -0.34
CA GLY A 170 -5.30 14.84 -1.44
C GLY A 170 -4.81 16.04 -2.25
N ARG A 171 -5.55 17.16 -2.27
CA ARG A 171 -5.17 18.41 -2.94
C ARG A 171 -4.36 19.34 -2.05
N SER A 172 -4.49 19.22 -0.74
CA SER A 172 -3.75 20.04 0.20
C SER A 172 -2.25 19.80 0.03
N ARG A 173 -1.52 20.79 -0.45
CA ARG A 173 -0.06 20.80 -0.36
C ARG A 173 0.25 20.95 1.12
N PHE A 174 0.73 19.91 1.77
CA PHE A 174 1.36 20.08 3.07
C PHE A 174 2.50 21.10 2.91
N ARG A 175 2.26 22.33 3.33
CA ARG A 175 3.35 23.31 3.48
C ARG A 175 4.30 22.76 4.54
N LYS A 176 5.57 22.69 4.18
CA LYS A 176 6.68 22.37 5.07
C LYS A 176 6.74 23.35 6.22
#